data_836d926d66ae8a2a2e86afdad6d7578b
#
_entry.id   836d926d66ae8a2a2e86afdad6d7578b
#
_cell.length_a   1.000
_cell.length_b   1.000
_cell.length_c   1.000
_cell.angle_alpha   90.00
_cell.angle_beta   90.00
_cell.angle_gamma   90.00
#
_symmetry.space_group_name_H-M   'P 1'
#
loop_
_entity.id
_entity.type
_entity.pdbx_description
1 polymer ?
#
loop_
_entity_poly.entity_id
_entity_poly.type
_entity_poly.pdbx_seq_one_letter_code
_entity_poly.pdbx_strand_id
1 'polypeptide(L)'
;MKALALPLAFVSLAALAQAKTDYTLNGGAVHFHVPGDWTAIMEKSDGDPQAVIFQVPDPVTQGTEDTASVTVKTRAMKSGDDFQSFVTEAFERAKGQSGYENDATNKDSSVHRYYVTRSKVRYLVRDAYQMNGNVGIEVRCQRPLLDSTPQEWNDKFDAACANVVASMKK
;
A
#
# COMPACT_ATOMS: atom_id res chain seq x y z
N MET A 1 -41.21 -29.44 40.61
CA MET A 1 -40.03 -29.28 39.79
C MET A 1 -40.20 -28.00 38.98
N LYS A 2 -39.42 -26.94 39.33
CA LYS A 2 -39.45 -25.63 38.64
C LYS A 2 -38.25 -25.60 37.71
N ALA A 3 -38.47 -25.55 36.41
CA ALA A 3 -37.44 -25.41 35.40
C ALA A 3 -37.03 -23.92 35.33
N LEU A 4 -35.77 -23.62 35.61
CA LEU A 4 -35.17 -22.31 35.43
C LEU A 4 -34.71 -22.20 33.94
N ALA A 5 -35.34 -21.32 33.18
CA ALA A 5 -34.91 -20.99 31.84
C ALA A 5 -33.85 -19.87 31.93
N LEU A 6 -32.62 -20.15 31.52
CA LEU A 6 -31.53 -19.17 31.38
C LEU A 6 -31.68 -18.45 30.03
N PRO A 7 -31.72 -17.11 29.96
CA PRO A 7 -31.69 -16.40 28.69
C PRO A 7 -30.26 -16.39 28.12
N LEU A 8 -30.10 -16.92 26.90
CA LEU A 8 -28.86 -16.74 26.11
C LEU A 8 -28.81 -15.29 25.58
N ALA A 9 -27.92 -14.50 26.10
CA ALA A 9 -27.63 -13.18 25.58
C ALA A 9 -26.73 -13.33 24.32
N PHE A 10 -27.26 -13.04 23.14
CA PHE A 10 -26.48 -12.90 21.91
C PHE A 10 -25.73 -11.58 21.96
N VAL A 11 -24.42 -11.63 22.15
CA VAL A 11 -23.52 -10.47 21.95
C VAL A 11 -23.26 -10.36 20.46
N SER A 12 -23.95 -9.42 19.79
CA SER A 12 -23.66 -9.08 18.39
C SER A 12 -22.32 -8.30 18.34
N LEU A 13 -21.26 -8.93 17.85
CA LEU A 13 -20.05 -8.24 17.45
C LEU A 13 -20.38 -7.38 16.22
N ALA A 14 -20.61 -6.09 16.42
CA ALA A 14 -20.61 -5.13 15.32
C ALA A 14 -19.17 -5.01 14.83
N ALA A 15 -18.86 -5.55 13.64
CA ALA A 15 -17.61 -5.27 12.95
C ALA A 15 -17.60 -3.77 12.63
N LEU A 16 -16.73 -3.00 13.27
CA LEU A 16 -16.50 -1.60 12.96
C LEU A 16 -15.88 -1.55 11.57
N ALA A 17 -16.71 -1.21 10.56
CA ALA A 17 -16.21 -0.92 9.22
C ALA A 17 -15.27 0.29 9.33
N GLN A 18 -13.97 0.08 9.02
CA GLN A 18 -13.00 1.15 9.01
C GLN A 18 -13.40 2.17 7.94
N ALA A 19 -13.47 3.45 8.31
CA ALA A 19 -13.74 4.54 7.38
C ALA A 19 -12.74 4.49 6.21
N LYS A 20 -13.20 4.80 5.01
CA LYS A 20 -12.37 4.84 3.79
C LYS A 20 -12.41 6.23 3.20
N THR A 21 -11.31 6.64 2.60
CA THR A 21 -11.20 7.90 1.85
C THR A 21 -10.98 7.58 0.38
N ASP A 22 -11.78 8.16 -0.49
CA ASP A 22 -11.71 7.96 -1.94
C ASP A 22 -10.78 8.96 -2.59
N TYR A 23 -10.00 8.49 -3.56
CA TYR A 23 -9.07 9.27 -4.37
C TYR A 23 -9.27 9.01 -5.85
N THR A 24 -8.96 10.04 -6.65
CA THR A 24 -9.06 10.00 -8.12
C THR A 24 -7.83 10.62 -8.74
N LEU A 25 -7.25 9.96 -9.74
CA LEU A 25 -6.16 10.49 -10.54
C LEU A 25 -6.51 10.38 -12.03
N ASN A 26 -5.77 11.11 -12.87
CA ASN A 26 -5.90 11.12 -14.33
C ASN A 26 -7.34 11.40 -14.81
N GLY A 27 -7.96 12.46 -14.22
CA GLY A 27 -9.29 12.89 -14.63
C GLY A 27 -10.39 11.83 -14.40
N GLY A 28 -10.23 10.98 -13.39
CA GLY A 28 -11.19 9.92 -13.08
C GLY A 28 -10.85 8.56 -13.71
N ALA A 29 -9.76 8.43 -14.47
CA ALA A 29 -9.35 7.15 -15.03
C ALA A 29 -8.86 6.16 -13.97
N VAL A 30 -8.34 6.66 -12.85
CA VAL A 30 -7.87 5.84 -11.72
C VAL A 30 -8.64 6.24 -10.48
N HIS A 31 -9.42 5.30 -9.94
CA HIS A 31 -10.14 5.43 -8.68
C HIS A 31 -9.60 4.41 -7.69
N PHE A 32 -9.42 4.82 -6.45
CA PHE A 32 -9.03 3.91 -5.38
C PHE A 32 -9.45 4.50 -4.03
N HIS A 33 -9.44 3.65 -3.01
CA HIS A 33 -9.69 4.08 -1.64
C HIS A 33 -8.60 3.58 -0.71
N VAL A 34 -8.33 4.39 0.31
CA VAL A 34 -7.39 4.09 1.38
C VAL A 34 -8.10 4.10 2.74
N PRO A 35 -7.55 3.46 3.78
CA PRO A 35 -8.02 3.64 5.16
C PRO A 35 -8.10 5.11 5.54
N GLY A 36 -9.16 5.51 6.25
CA GLY A 36 -9.43 6.91 6.57
C GLY A 36 -8.49 7.53 7.60
N ASP A 37 -7.65 6.71 8.25
CA ASP A 37 -6.60 7.14 9.17
C ASP A 37 -5.26 7.45 8.46
N TRP A 38 -5.14 7.18 7.15
CA TRP A 38 -3.96 7.53 6.39
C TRP A 38 -3.96 9.01 6.01
N THR A 39 -2.82 9.67 6.12
CA THR A 39 -2.68 11.09 5.82
C THR A 39 -1.95 11.30 4.50
N ALA A 40 -2.58 11.96 3.53
CA ALA A 40 -1.90 12.39 2.32
C ALA A 40 -0.89 13.49 2.68
N ILE A 41 0.40 13.20 2.49
CA ILE A 41 1.51 14.13 2.80
C ILE A 41 2.08 14.78 1.55
N MET A 42 1.78 14.24 0.38
CA MET A 42 2.12 14.82 -0.92
C MET A 42 1.05 14.41 -1.93
N GLU A 43 0.61 15.38 -2.73
CA GLU A 43 -0.30 15.15 -3.83
C GLU A 43 0.14 15.97 -5.04
N LYS A 44 0.24 15.30 -6.20
CA LYS A 44 0.41 15.89 -7.51
C LYS A 44 -0.69 15.35 -8.42
N SER A 45 -1.76 16.09 -8.55
CA SER A 45 -2.97 15.71 -9.29
C SER A 45 -3.05 16.28 -10.71
N ASP A 46 -2.06 17.10 -11.11
CA ASP A 46 -1.97 17.72 -12.43
C ASP A 46 -0.75 17.21 -13.23
N GLY A 47 -0.85 17.31 -14.55
CA GLY A 47 0.21 16.88 -15.48
C GLY A 47 0.39 15.36 -15.53
N ASP A 48 1.57 14.92 -16.02
CA ASP A 48 1.99 13.53 -16.10
C ASP A 48 3.49 13.42 -15.74
N PRO A 49 3.88 12.58 -14.79
CA PRO A 49 3.07 11.67 -13.98
C PRO A 49 2.28 12.37 -12.86
N GLN A 50 1.20 11.75 -12.41
CA GLN A 50 0.49 12.10 -11.18
C GLN A 50 0.89 11.17 -10.05
N ALA A 51 0.78 11.63 -8.80
CA ALA A 51 1.12 10.82 -7.63
C ALA A 51 0.46 11.34 -6.36
N VAL A 52 0.19 10.42 -5.43
CA VAL A 52 -0.15 10.74 -4.05
C VAL A 52 0.67 9.86 -3.11
N ILE A 53 1.16 10.43 -2.02
CA ILE A 53 1.90 9.72 -0.97
C ILE A 53 1.12 9.84 0.32
N PHE A 54 0.84 8.71 0.93
CA PHE A 54 0.21 8.60 2.23
C PHE A 54 1.24 8.21 3.28
N GLN A 55 1.22 8.93 4.40
CA GLN A 55 1.82 8.45 5.63
C GLN A 55 0.84 7.54 6.35
N VAL A 56 1.30 6.37 6.76
CA VAL A 56 0.49 5.39 7.48
C VAL A 56 0.84 5.48 8.97
N PRO A 57 -0.16 5.63 9.87
CA PRO A 57 0.08 5.63 11.30
C PRO A 57 0.76 4.33 11.75
N ASP A 58 1.92 4.47 12.37
CA ASP A 58 2.68 3.38 12.96
C ASP A 58 2.92 3.70 14.45
N PRO A 59 2.48 2.84 15.37
CA PRO A 59 2.57 3.13 16.82
C PRO A 59 4.00 3.26 17.34
N VAL A 60 4.98 2.70 16.60
CA VAL A 60 6.39 2.66 17.05
C VAL A 60 7.20 3.81 16.44
N THR A 61 6.89 4.22 15.22
CA THR A 61 7.66 5.24 14.49
C THR A 61 7.04 6.63 14.55
N GLN A 62 5.98 6.81 15.33
CA GLN A 62 5.31 8.11 15.47
C GLN A 62 6.29 9.19 15.94
N GLY A 63 6.42 10.26 15.14
CA GLY A 63 7.33 11.37 15.41
C GLY A 63 8.79 11.13 14.99
N THR A 64 9.08 10.02 14.30
CA THR A 64 10.39 9.76 13.69
C THR A 64 10.37 10.00 12.17
N GLU A 65 11.56 9.97 11.54
CA GLU A 65 11.67 10.02 10.07
C GLU A 65 11.41 8.64 9.42
N ASP A 66 11.47 7.57 10.20
CA ASP A 66 11.31 6.19 9.76
C ASP A 66 9.83 5.80 9.69
N THR A 67 9.09 6.37 8.74
CA THR A 67 7.64 6.16 8.63
C THR A 67 7.28 5.11 7.60
N ALA A 68 6.16 4.40 7.86
CA ALA A 68 5.49 3.60 6.86
C ALA A 68 4.73 4.52 5.89
N SER A 69 4.77 4.19 4.60
CA SER A 69 4.08 4.99 3.60
C SER A 69 3.57 4.14 2.44
N VAL A 70 2.54 4.68 1.76
CA VAL A 70 2.02 4.14 0.52
C VAL A 70 2.02 5.23 -0.55
N THR A 71 2.62 4.93 -1.70
CA THR A 71 2.64 5.81 -2.85
C THR A 71 1.80 5.20 -3.95
N VAL A 72 0.87 5.97 -4.49
CA VAL A 72 0.19 5.67 -5.76
C VAL A 72 0.73 6.64 -6.80
N LYS A 73 1.32 6.10 -7.85
CA LYS A 73 1.88 6.87 -8.97
C LYS A 73 1.27 6.38 -10.27
N THR A 74 0.93 7.31 -11.14
CA THR A 74 0.35 7.02 -12.45
C THR A 74 1.17 7.69 -13.55
N ARG A 75 1.17 7.09 -14.73
CA ARG A 75 1.78 7.64 -15.95
C ARG A 75 0.92 7.27 -17.16
N ALA A 76 0.70 8.22 -18.08
CA ALA A 76 0.05 7.95 -19.34
C ALA A 76 0.91 7.01 -20.19
N MET A 77 0.28 6.02 -20.81
CA MET A 77 0.90 5.02 -21.69
C MET A 77 0.39 5.18 -23.12
N LYS A 78 1.29 5.06 -24.09
CA LYS A 78 0.93 5.06 -25.51
C LYS A 78 0.72 3.64 -26.03
N SER A 79 1.33 2.65 -25.39
CA SER A 79 1.31 1.24 -25.78
C SER A 79 1.58 0.31 -24.58
N GLY A 80 1.44 -1.00 -24.81
CA GLY A 80 1.87 -2.01 -23.84
C GLY A 80 3.39 -2.00 -23.61
N ASP A 81 4.18 -1.63 -24.61
CA ASP A 81 5.65 -1.53 -24.49
C ASP A 81 6.05 -0.37 -23.57
N ASP A 82 5.30 0.74 -23.59
CA ASP A 82 5.49 1.84 -22.63
C ASP A 82 5.25 1.37 -21.19
N PHE A 83 4.24 0.50 -20.98
CA PHE A 83 3.98 -0.07 -19.66
C PHE A 83 5.12 -1.02 -19.22
N GLN A 84 5.62 -1.86 -20.11
CA GLN A 84 6.77 -2.71 -19.81
C GLN A 84 8.01 -1.87 -19.45
N SER A 85 8.25 -0.80 -20.20
CA SER A 85 9.33 0.15 -19.91
C SER A 85 9.15 0.81 -18.53
N PHE A 86 7.92 1.22 -18.21
CA PHE A 86 7.58 1.81 -16.90
C PHE A 86 7.88 0.85 -15.74
N VAL A 87 7.51 -0.42 -15.88
CA VAL A 87 7.80 -1.47 -14.88
C VAL A 87 9.30 -1.71 -14.80
N THR A 88 9.99 -1.86 -15.93
CA THR A 88 11.44 -2.12 -15.97
C THR A 88 12.23 -0.97 -15.31
N GLU A 89 11.89 0.28 -15.61
CA GLU A 89 12.50 1.47 -14.98
C GLU A 89 12.29 1.46 -13.45
N ALA A 90 11.12 1.02 -12.98
CA ALA A 90 10.86 0.93 -11.55
C ALA A 90 11.73 -0.15 -10.87
N PHE A 91 11.92 -1.31 -11.52
CA PHE A 91 12.81 -2.36 -11.04
C PHE A 91 14.29 -1.89 -11.00
N GLU A 92 14.76 -1.21 -12.04
CA GLU A 92 16.14 -0.71 -12.05
C GLU A 92 16.35 0.38 -10.98
N ARG A 93 15.37 1.27 -10.74
CA ARG A 93 15.42 2.22 -9.63
C ARG A 93 15.46 1.51 -8.27
N ALA A 94 14.71 0.42 -8.12
CA ALA A 94 14.73 -0.37 -6.88
C ALA A 94 16.11 -0.98 -6.63
N LYS A 95 16.71 -1.61 -7.65
CA LYS A 95 18.05 -2.21 -7.57
C LYS A 95 19.15 -1.20 -7.23
N GLY A 96 18.98 0.06 -7.65
CA GLY A 96 19.92 1.15 -7.35
C GLY A 96 19.85 1.68 -5.92
N GLN A 97 18.88 1.23 -5.09
CA GLN A 97 18.75 1.69 -3.71
C GLN A 97 19.78 1.01 -2.79
N SER A 98 20.24 1.74 -1.77
CA SER A 98 21.15 1.19 -0.76
C SER A 98 20.55 -0.03 -0.07
N GLY A 99 21.35 -1.09 0.07
CA GLY A 99 20.92 -2.33 0.74
C GLY A 99 19.79 -3.07 0.01
N TYR A 100 19.64 -2.87 -1.31
CA TYR A 100 18.66 -3.63 -2.10
C TYR A 100 18.93 -5.13 -2.00
N GLU A 101 17.89 -5.87 -1.67
CA GLU A 101 17.89 -7.33 -1.62
C GLU A 101 16.50 -7.82 -2.04
N ASN A 102 16.44 -8.65 -3.08
CA ASN A 102 15.16 -9.23 -3.51
C ASN A 102 14.62 -10.20 -2.45
N ASP A 103 13.31 -10.13 -2.16
CA ASP A 103 12.68 -11.09 -1.25
C ASP A 103 12.45 -12.45 -1.94
N ALA A 104 13.38 -13.38 -1.74
CA ALA A 104 13.30 -14.73 -2.31
C ALA A 104 12.11 -15.54 -1.77
N THR A 105 11.48 -15.12 -0.68
CA THR A 105 10.30 -15.81 -0.10
C THR A 105 8.99 -15.39 -0.77
N ASN A 106 9.01 -14.31 -1.56
CA ASN A 106 7.83 -13.86 -2.28
C ASN A 106 7.37 -14.89 -3.32
N LYS A 107 6.14 -15.38 -3.18
CA LYS A 107 5.50 -16.33 -4.11
C LYS A 107 4.55 -15.65 -5.11
N ASP A 108 4.23 -14.37 -4.87
CA ASP A 108 3.33 -13.60 -5.70
C ASP A 108 4.11 -12.88 -6.81
N SER A 109 4.05 -13.43 -8.03
CA SER A 109 4.73 -12.85 -9.20
C SER A 109 4.12 -11.52 -9.68
N SER A 110 2.92 -11.16 -9.20
CA SER A 110 2.28 -9.87 -9.51
C SER A 110 2.82 -8.71 -8.67
N VAL A 111 3.64 -9.02 -7.68
CA VAL A 111 4.20 -8.07 -6.72
C VAL A 111 5.72 -8.22 -6.65
N HIS A 112 6.42 -7.12 -6.81
CA HIS A 112 7.86 -7.06 -6.55
C HIS A 112 8.10 -6.73 -5.08
N ARG A 113 8.58 -7.71 -4.30
CA ARG A 113 8.95 -7.53 -2.89
C ARG A 113 10.47 -7.53 -2.74
N TYR A 114 10.96 -6.56 -2.00
CA TYR A 114 12.39 -6.41 -1.77
C TYR A 114 12.65 -5.60 -0.50
N TYR A 115 13.89 -5.61 -0.06
CA TYR A 115 14.38 -4.84 1.08
C TYR A 115 15.30 -3.73 0.59
N VAL A 116 15.32 -2.63 1.35
CA VAL A 116 16.28 -1.53 1.18
C VAL A 116 16.70 -1.01 2.54
N THR A 117 17.80 -0.28 2.60
CA THR A 117 18.30 0.33 3.85
C THR A 117 18.32 1.85 3.70
N ARG A 118 17.73 2.56 4.66
CA ARG A 118 17.74 4.02 4.75
C ARG A 118 18.12 4.42 6.17
N SER A 119 19.10 5.32 6.33
CA SER A 119 19.53 5.78 7.66
C SER A 119 19.79 4.64 8.67
N LYS A 120 20.33 3.50 8.19
CA LYS A 120 20.58 2.26 8.97
C LYS A 120 19.31 1.44 9.30
N VAL A 121 18.13 1.88 8.95
CA VAL A 121 16.88 1.14 9.10
C VAL A 121 16.59 0.35 7.83
N ARG A 122 16.29 -0.94 7.99
CA ARG A 122 15.86 -1.81 6.89
C ARG A 122 14.37 -1.65 6.66
N TYR A 123 13.96 -1.51 5.40
CA TYR A 123 12.57 -1.41 4.98
C TYR A 123 12.17 -2.61 4.15
N LEU A 124 10.97 -3.11 4.35
CA LEU A 124 10.28 -3.96 3.38
C LEU A 124 9.51 -3.07 2.41
N VAL A 125 9.76 -3.26 1.13
CA VAL A 125 9.07 -2.57 0.03
C VAL A 125 8.29 -3.59 -0.78
N ARG A 126 7.08 -3.21 -1.16
CA ARG A 126 6.20 -3.99 -2.02
C ARG A 126 5.67 -3.08 -3.12
N ASP A 127 6.04 -3.37 -4.37
CA ASP A 127 5.55 -2.66 -5.55
C ASP A 127 4.58 -3.56 -6.33
N ALA A 128 3.40 -3.04 -6.64
CA ALA A 128 2.43 -3.65 -7.53
C ALA A 128 2.22 -2.77 -8.75
N TYR A 129 2.09 -3.37 -9.92
CA TYR A 129 1.92 -2.67 -11.19
C TYR A 129 0.65 -3.14 -11.88
N GLN A 130 -0.11 -2.22 -12.43
CA GLN A 130 -1.27 -2.52 -13.25
C GLN A 130 -1.50 -1.45 -14.30
N MET A 131 -2.27 -1.77 -15.34
CA MET A 131 -2.69 -0.85 -16.36
C MET A 131 -4.21 -0.73 -16.35
N ASN A 132 -4.73 0.51 -16.36
CA ASN A 132 -6.15 0.79 -16.48
C ASN A 132 -6.34 1.68 -17.73
N GLY A 133 -6.92 1.12 -18.79
CA GLY A 133 -6.96 1.78 -20.08
C GLY A 133 -5.55 2.10 -20.59
N ASN A 134 -5.27 3.37 -20.76
CA ASN A 134 -3.96 3.89 -21.17
C ASN A 134 -3.17 4.52 -20.00
N VAL A 135 -3.47 4.16 -18.76
CA VAL A 135 -2.76 4.65 -17.58
C VAL A 135 -2.05 3.50 -16.88
N GLY A 136 -0.72 3.58 -16.80
CA GLY A 136 0.10 2.71 -15.96
C GLY A 136 0.08 3.20 -14.51
N ILE A 137 -0.08 2.27 -13.59
CA ILE A 137 -0.20 2.52 -12.16
C ILE A 137 0.89 1.73 -11.42
N GLU A 138 1.63 2.41 -10.56
CA GLU A 138 2.55 1.84 -9.57
C GLU A 138 1.99 2.10 -8.18
N VAL A 139 1.76 1.05 -7.39
CA VAL A 139 1.45 1.16 -5.97
C VAL A 139 2.63 0.63 -5.20
N ARG A 140 3.31 1.53 -4.49
CA ARG A 140 4.44 1.20 -3.61
C ARG A 140 4.02 1.29 -2.16
N CYS A 141 4.13 0.19 -1.44
CA CYS A 141 3.97 0.15 0.00
C CYS A 141 5.32 -0.13 0.64
N GLN A 142 5.69 0.67 1.63
CA GLN A 142 6.95 0.49 2.33
C GLN A 142 6.77 0.71 3.83
N ARG A 143 7.43 -0.12 4.61
CA ARG A 143 7.45 -0.01 6.07
C ARG A 143 8.80 -0.35 6.64
N PRO A 144 9.24 0.30 7.73
CA PRO A 144 10.44 -0.08 8.43
C PRO A 144 10.28 -1.47 9.07
N LEU A 145 11.38 -2.20 9.18
CA LEU A 145 11.45 -3.49 9.87
C LEU A 145 12.08 -3.25 11.24
N LEU A 146 11.25 -3.04 12.23
CA LEU A 146 11.67 -2.82 13.61
C LEU A 146 11.13 -3.96 14.48
N ASP A 147 11.98 -4.52 15.34
CA ASP A 147 11.62 -5.61 16.28
C ASP A 147 10.49 -5.20 17.25
N SER A 148 10.37 -3.89 17.50
CA SER A 148 9.33 -3.32 18.35
C SER A 148 7.97 -3.18 17.67
N THR A 149 7.88 -3.30 16.34
CA THR A 149 6.59 -3.19 15.61
C THR A 149 5.77 -4.47 15.81
N PRO A 150 4.52 -4.37 16.35
CA PRO A 150 3.68 -5.54 16.52
C PRO A 150 3.38 -6.25 15.18
N GLN A 151 3.45 -7.59 15.17
CA GLN A 151 3.15 -8.38 13.98
C GLN A 151 1.73 -8.12 13.46
N GLU A 152 0.77 -7.94 14.34
CA GLU A 152 -0.62 -7.59 13.98
C GLU A 152 -0.69 -6.30 13.16
N TRP A 153 0.12 -5.30 13.49
CA TRP A 153 0.19 -4.06 12.72
C TRP A 153 0.79 -4.31 11.33
N ASN A 154 1.87 -5.10 11.26
CA ASN A 154 2.48 -5.49 9.98
C ASN A 154 1.46 -6.18 9.07
N ASP A 155 0.70 -7.12 9.59
CA ASP A 155 -0.32 -7.87 8.85
C ASP A 155 -1.45 -6.95 8.37
N LYS A 156 -1.90 -6.00 9.21
CA LYS A 156 -2.89 -4.99 8.85
C LYS A 156 -2.38 -4.05 7.76
N PHE A 157 -1.13 -3.59 7.84
CA PHE A 157 -0.51 -2.76 6.82
C PHE A 157 -0.44 -3.49 5.48
N ASP A 158 0.06 -4.73 5.47
CA ASP A 158 0.20 -5.54 4.25
C ASP A 158 -1.17 -5.84 3.62
N ALA A 159 -2.21 -6.12 4.43
CA ALA A 159 -3.58 -6.31 3.97
C ALA A 159 -4.20 -5.01 3.42
N ALA A 160 -4.01 -3.88 4.09
CA ALA A 160 -4.50 -2.58 3.63
C ALA A 160 -3.86 -2.18 2.29
N CYS A 161 -2.55 -2.41 2.13
CA CYS A 161 -1.84 -2.22 0.88
C CYS A 161 -2.44 -3.07 -0.26
N ALA A 162 -2.70 -4.35 -0.01
CA ALA A 162 -3.35 -5.23 -0.98
C ALA A 162 -4.75 -4.72 -1.36
N ASN A 163 -5.52 -4.20 -0.40
CA ASN A 163 -6.84 -3.64 -0.63
C ASN A 163 -6.80 -2.36 -1.49
N VAL A 164 -5.80 -1.48 -1.32
CA VAL A 164 -5.60 -0.32 -2.19
C VAL A 164 -5.42 -0.78 -3.64
N VAL A 165 -4.52 -1.73 -3.89
CA VAL A 165 -4.29 -2.30 -5.23
C VAL A 165 -5.57 -2.93 -5.80
N ALA A 166 -6.29 -3.72 -4.99
CA ALA A 166 -7.52 -4.38 -5.42
C ALA A 166 -8.65 -3.39 -5.75
N SER A 167 -8.71 -2.24 -5.06
CA SER A 167 -9.73 -1.22 -5.27
C SER A 167 -9.62 -0.50 -6.62
N MET A 168 -8.46 -0.55 -7.27
CA MET A 168 -8.21 0.08 -8.58
C MET A 168 -8.69 -0.79 -9.75
N LYS A 169 -8.99 -2.06 -9.52
CA LYS A 169 -9.51 -2.96 -10.55
C LYS A 169 -10.98 -2.61 -10.78
N LYS A 170 -11.32 -2.28 -12.01
CA LYS A 170 -12.72 -2.16 -12.47
C LYS A 170 -13.27 -3.53 -12.85
#